data_f5920888e6a213d7a5e01d97f06fbfb5
#
_entry.id   f5920888e6a213d7a5e01d97f06fbfb5
#
_cell.length_a   1.000
_cell.length_b   1.000
_cell.length_c   1.000
_cell.angle_alpha   90.00
_cell.angle_beta   90.00
_cell.angle_gamma   90.00
#
_symmetry.space_group_name_H-M   'P 1'
#
loop_
_entity.id
_entity.type
_entity.pdbx_description
1 polymer ?
#
loop_
_entity_poly.entity_id
_entity_poly.type
_entity_poly.pdbx_seq_one_letter_code
_entity_poly.pdbx_strand_id
1 'polypeptide(L)'
;MSHASIMYGSRIGNGNTIHNGAVIGGIPQDLKFIGEDTTAEIGNNNRIRENVTINRGTASRGKTVVGNNNLLMENMHVAHDCIVGNNCIFGNSTKLAGEVIVDDHATLSACVLVHQFCHIGGYVMVQGGSGCSKDIPPYVMCGRHPVAYMGINLVRMRREGYSKELIDAIHNAYRMIYQSGMNVSMAISALKESELIE
;
A
#
# COMPACT_ATOMS: atom_id res chain seq x y z
N MET A 1 15.95 13.30 12.69
CA MET A 1 15.99 14.78 12.80
C MET A 1 15.39 15.21 14.12
N SER A 2 15.50 16.51 14.49
CA SER A 2 14.94 17.02 15.77
C SER A 2 13.44 16.75 15.87
N HIS A 3 12.95 16.56 17.08
CA HIS A 3 11.50 16.35 17.36
C HIS A 3 10.84 15.13 16.69
N ALA A 4 11.59 14.16 16.17
CA ALA A 4 11.07 12.85 15.84
C ALA A 4 10.99 12.00 17.11
N SER A 5 9.90 11.26 17.29
CA SER A 5 9.67 10.39 18.44
C SER A 5 9.77 8.92 18.03
N ILE A 6 10.69 8.20 18.63
CA ILE A 6 10.82 6.74 18.47
C ILE A 6 10.32 6.11 19.77
N MET A 7 9.19 5.43 19.67
CA MET A 7 8.50 4.86 20.83
C MET A 7 8.97 3.43 21.11
N TYR A 8 8.59 2.92 22.28
CA TYR A 8 8.84 1.52 22.67
C TYR A 8 8.28 0.54 21.61
N GLY A 9 8.99 -0.55 21.38
CA GLY A 9 8.63 -1.56 20.39
C GLY A 9 9.07 -1.23 18.95
N SER A 10 9.69 -0.06 18.72
CA SER A 10 10.23 0.28 17.40
C SER A 10 11.51 -0.49 17.09
N ARG A 11 11.57 -1.12 15.91
CA ARG A 11 12.75 -1.77 15.33
C ARG A 11 13.03 -1.16 13.98
N ILE A 12 14.15 -0.45 13.83
CA ILE A 12 14.43 0.37 12.65
C ILE A 12 15.76 -0.07 12.04
N GLY A 13 15.73 -0.42 10.76
CA GLY A 13 16.91 -0.80 9.98
C GLY A 13 17.81 0.40 9.64
N ASN A 14 18.69 0.22 8.68
CA ASN A 14 19.74 1.16 8.33
C ASN A 14 19.32 2.16 7.22
N GLY A 15 20.01 3.30 7.14
CA GLY A 15 19.85 4.27 6.05
C GLY A 15 18.52 5.02 6.02
N ASN A 16 17.69 4.88 7.05
CA ASN A 16 16.41 5.58 7.15
C ASN A 16 16.59 7.06 7.45
N THR A 17 15.81 7.92 6.80
CA THR A 17 15.72 9.34 7.12
C THR A 17 14.36 9.62 7.75
N ILE A 18 14.35 10.05 9.01
CA ILE A 18 13.13 10.34 9.78
C ILE A 18 13.08 11.83 10.08
N HIS A 19 12.05 12.50 9.56
CA HIS A 19 11.89 13.94 9.63
C HIS A 19 11.17 14.39 10.91
N ASN A 20 11.13 15.71 11.09
CA ASN A 20 10.58 16.37 12.29
C ASN A 20 9.10 15.98 12.50
N GLY A 21 8.73 15.77 13.74
CA GLY A 21 7.37 15.44 14.12
C GLY A 21 6.90 14.01 13.79
N ALA A 22 7.74 13.21 13.11
CA ALA A 22 7.40 11.82 12.86
C ALA A 22 7.34 11.02 14.17
N VAL A 23 6.38 10.12 14.29
CA VAL A 23 6.19 9.23 15.45
C VAL A 23 6.22 7.78 14.98
N ILE A 24 7.22 7.01 15.39
CA ILE A 24 7.36 5.59 15.08
C ILE A 24 7.07 4.75 16.31
N GLY A 25 6.27 3.70 16.16
CA GLY A 25 5.90 2.79 17.25
C GLY A 25 4.86 3.35 18.20
N GLY A 26 4.06 4.34 17.75
CA GLY A 26 2.94 4.86 18.54
C GLY A 26 1.99 3.75 18.99
N ILE A 27 1.30 3.95 20.09
CA ILE A 27 0.28 3.03 20.62
C ILE A 27 -0.83 2.87 19.56
N PRO A 28 -1.30 1.62 19.28
CA PRO A 28 -2.42 1.37 18.39
C PRO A 28 -3.67 2.18 18.76
N GLN A 29 -4.35 2.73 17.75
CA GLN A 29 -5.62 3.41 17.93
C GLN A 29 -6.78 2.40 17.80
N ASP A 30 -6.67 1.29 18.50
CA ASP A 30 -7.67 0.24 18.58
C ASP A 30 -8.16 0.11 20.02
N LEU A 31 -9.47 0.18 20.23
CA LEU A 31 -10.10 0.07 21.55
C LEU A 31 -9.88 -1.30 22.20
N LYS A 32 -9.50 -2.31 21.43
CA LYS A 32 -9.17 -3.65 21.93
C LYS A 32 -7.74 -3.78 22.44
N PHE A 33 -6.87 -2.81 22.14
CA PHE A 33 -5.49 -2.82 22.59
C PHE A 33 -5.43 -2.60 24.11
N ILE A 34 -4.87 -3.57 24.83
CA ILE A 34 -4.77 -3.55 26.30
C ILE A 34 -3.33 -3.44 26.82
N GLY A 35 -2.38 -3.12 25.93
CA GLY A 35 -0.97 -2.92 26.30
C GLY A 35 -0.05 -4.08 25.94
N GLU A 36 -0.40 -4.90 24.97
CA GLU A 36 0.38 -6.04 24.51
C GLU A 36 1.78 -5.64 24.04
N ASP A 37 2.75 -6.53 24.26
CA ASP A 37 4.13 -6.33 23.80
C ASP A 37 4.21 -6.60 22.29
N THR A 38 4.10 -5.53 21.52
CA THR A 38 4.04 -5.56 20.06
C THR A 38 5.06 -4.60 19.44
N THR A 39 5.34 -4.73 18.15
CA THR A 39 6.40 -3.98 17.47
C THR A 39 5.92 -3.16 16.28
N ALA A 40 6.73 -2.14 15.92
CA ALA A 40 6.74 -1.49 14.62
C ALA A 40 8.12 -1.77 13.98
N GLU A 41 8.14 -2.54 12.91
CA GLU A 41 9.36 -2.99 12.24
C GLU A 41 9.53 -2.19 10.93
N ILE A 42 10.59 -1.40 10.85
CA ILE A 42 10.91 -0.55 9.71
C ILE A 42 12.18 -1.09 9.07
N GLY A 43 12.13 -1.41 7.79
CA GLY A 43 13.28 -1.87 7.01
C GLY A 43 14.33 -0.79 6.78
N ASN A 44 14.98 -0.81 5.63
CA ASN A 44 16.12 0.03 5.32
C ASN A 44 15.78 1.11 4.28
N ASN A 45 16.56 2.21 4.29
CA ASN A 45 16.56 3.26 3.27
C ASN A 45 15.20 3.94 3.04
N ASN A 46 14.31 3.95 4.04
CA ASN A 46 13.04 4.64 3.94
C ASN A 46 13.21 6.15 4.18
N ARG A 47 12.41 6.95 3.50
CA ARG A 47 12.25 8.38 3.74
C ARG A 47 10.91 8.61 4.41
N ILE A 48 10.94 8.87 5.70
CA ILE A 48 9.76 9.10 6.55
C ILE A 48 9.70 10.60 6.81
N ARG A 49 8.77 11.28 6.14
CA ARG A 49 8.66 12.73 6.13
C ARG A 49 7.96 13.25 7.39
N GLU A 50 7.73 14.55 7.38
CA GLU A 50 7.24 15.31 8.53
C GLU A 50 5.89 14.80 9.01
N ASN A 51 5.74 14.67 10.33
CA ASN A 51 4.51 14.25 11.00
C ASN A 51 3.93 12.90 10.53
N VAL A 52 4.73 12.05 9.90
CA VAL A 52 4.31 10.67 9.63
C VAL A 52 4.13 9.93 10.94
N THR A 53 3.05 9.16 11.05
CA THR A 53 2.81 8.33 12.23
C THR A 53 2.71 6.86 11.82
N ILE A 54 3.43 5.98 12.53
CA ILE A 54 3.39 4.53 12.36
C ILE A 54 3.08 3.92 13.71
N ASN A 55 1.92 3.29 13.86
CA ASN A 55 1.56 2.58 15.08
C ASN A 55 2.23 1.20 15.11
N ARG A 56 2.51 0.68 16.29
CA ARG A 56 2.91 -0.72 16.47
C ARG A 56 1.70 -1.64 16.30
N GLY A 57 1.92 -2.95 16.23
CA GLY A 57 0.85 -3.94 16.07
C GLY A 57 -0.03 -4.08 17.31
N THR A 58 -1.10 -4.86 17.15
CA THR A 58 -1.94 -5.37 18.25
C THR A 58 -1.72 -6.87 18.43
N ALA A 59 -2.51 -7.53 19.28
CA ALA A 59 -2.51 -8.98 19.41
C ALA A 59 -2.84 -9.73 18.10
N SER A 60 -3.44 -9.05 17.12
CA SER A 60 -3.84 -9.66 15.83
C SER A 60 -2.64 -10.19 15.06
N ARG A 61 -1.60 -9.35 14.86
CA ARG A 61 -0.37 -9.75 14.14
C ARG A 61 0.89 -9.57 14.98
N GLY A 62 0.80 -8.93 16.13
CA GLY A 62 1.94 -8.64 16.99
C GLY A 62 2.87 -7.56 16.47
N LYS A 63 2.68 -7.11 15.22
CA LYS A 63 3.57 -6.13 14.59
C LYS A 63 2.94 -5.38 13.43
N THR A 64 3.42 -4.16 13.21
CA THR A 64 3.28 -3.40 11.96
C THR A 64 4.61 -3.42 11.22
N VAL A 65 4.59 -3.62 9.91
CA VAL A 65 5.81 -3.76 9.09
C VAL A 65 5.81 -2.72 7.97
N VAL A 66 6.94 -2.02 7.81
CA VAL A 66 7.25 -1.18 6.66
C VAL A 66 8.56 -1.69 6.06
N GLY A 67 8.54 -2.16 4.82
CA GLY A 67 9.69 -2.71 4.11
C GLY A 67 10.78 -1.68 3.82
N ASN A 68 11.41 -1.77 2.67
CA ASN A 68 12.60 -1.00 2.31
C ASN A 68 12.32 0.02 1.21
N ASN A 69 13.15 1.06 1.14
CA ASN A 69 13.18 2.06 0.06
C ASN A 69 11.83 2.79 -0.16
N ASN A 70 11.01 2.91 0.86
CA ASN A 70 9.72 3.57 0.77
C ASN A 70 9.83 5.08 0.97
N LEU A 71 8.95 5.84 0.30
CA LEU A 71 8.72 7.25 0.55
C LEU A 71 7.35 7.45 1.21
N LEU A 72 7.36 7.82 2.49
CA LEU A 72 6.18 8.19 3.24
C LEU A 72 6.16 9.72 3.34
N MET A 73 5.30 10.38 2.56
CA MET A 73 5.24 11.83 2.51
C MET A 73 4.54 12.40 3.75
N GLU A 74 4.57 13.71 3.88
CA GLU A 74 4.07 14.49 5.02
C GLU A 74 2.67 14.05 5.47
N ASN A 75 2.49 13.93 6.80
CA ASN A 75 1.22 13.58 7.46
C ASN A 75 0.64 12.19 7.07
N MET A 76 1.43 11.31 6.44
CA MET A 76 0.99 9.95 6.15
C MET A 76 0.81 9.16 7.45
N HIS A 77 -0.17 8.25 7.50
CA HIS A 77 -0.42 7.38 8.64
C HIS A 77 -0.43 5.91 8.25
N VAL A 78 0.31 5.11 9.01
CA VAL A 78 0.25 3.63 8.98
C VAL A 78 -0.34 3.17 10.32
N ALA A 79 -1.55 2.63 10.29
CA ALA A 79 -2.18 2.08 11.49
C ALA A 79 -1.55 0.73 11.87
N HIS A 80 -2.05 0.17 12.96
CA HIS A 80 -1.59 -1.10 13.53
C HIS A 80 -1.75 -2.28 12.58
N ASP A 81 -0.88 -3.26 12.69
CA ASP A 81 -0.91 -4.53 11.96
C ASP A 81 -0.85 -4.41 10.42
N CYS A 82 -0.53 -3.23 9.89
CA CYS A 82 -0.29 -3.05 8.48
C CYS A 82 1.00 -3.74 8.04
N ILE A 83 1.01 -4.24 6.80
CA ILE A 83 2.20 -4.75 6.11
C ILE A 83 2.40 -3.92 4.84
N VAL A 84 3.47 -3.15 4.81
CA VAL A 84 3.88 -2.35 3.65
C VAL A 84 5.13 -2.96 3.05
N GLY A 85 5.09 -3.27 1.77
CA GLY A 85 6.20 -3.82 1.00
C GLY A 85 7.32 -2.83 0.75
N ASN A 86 8.00 -2.99 -0.38
CA ASN A 86 9.20 -2.23 -0.75
C ASN A 86 8.92 -1.26 -1.90
N ASN A 87 9.74 -0.21 -1.99
CA ASN A 87 9.71 0.76 -3.11
C ASN A 87 8.34 1.44 -3.32
N CYS A 88 7.54 1.53 -2.26
CA CYS A 88 6.24 2.17 -2.28
C CYS A 88 6.36 3.69 -2.12
N ILE A 89 5.39 4.42 -2.68
CA ILE A 89 5.28 5.87 -2.55
C ILE A 89 3.90 6.21 -1.99
N PHE A 90 3.89 6.92 -0.87
CA PHE A 90 2.67 7.40 -0.24
C PHE A 90 2.66 8.93 -0.24
N GLY A 91 1.70 9.49 -0.96
CA GLY A 91 1.50 10.94 -1.04
C GLY A 91 1.07 11.54 0.30
N ASN A 92 1.14 12.86 0.39
CA ASN A 92 0.81 13.61 1.59
C ASN A 92 -0.58 13.24 2.12
N SER A 93 -0.69 13.08 3.43
CA SER A 93 -1.94 12.79 4.13
C SER A 93 -2.66 11.49 3.75
N THR A 94 -1.99 10.56 3.07
CA THR A 94 -2.52 9.21 2.85
C THR A 94 -2.66 8.47 4.18
N LYS A 95 -3.76 7.71 4.35
CA LYS A 95 -4.05 6.97 5.57
C LYS A 95 -4.29 5.50 5.25
N LEU A 96 -3.53 4.62 5.90
CA LEU A 96 -3.81 3.19 5.94
C LEU A 96 -4.47 2.87 7.28
N ALA A 97 -5.69 2.37 7.25
CA ALA A 97 -6.36 1.86 8.46
C ALA A 97 -5.74 0.51 8.89
N GLY A 98 -6.21 -0.05 10.00
CA GLY A 98 -5.61 -1.28 10.56
C GLY A 98 -5.61 -2.47 9.60
N GLU A 99 -4.58 -3.30 9.68
CA GLU A 99 -4.43 -4.57 8.95
C GLU A 99 -4.39 -4.45 7.42
N VAL A 100 -4.12 -3.27 6.87
CA VAL A 100 -3.93 -3.07 5.44
C VAL A 100 -2.62 -3.70 4.98
N ILE A 101 -2.67 -4.38 3.83
CA ILE A 101 -1.50 -4.91 3.13
C ILE A 101 -1.26 -4.05 1.88
N VAL A 102 -0.03 -3.63 1.66
CA VAL A 102 0.39 -2.92 0.45
C VAL A 102 1.60 -3.64 -0.12
N ASP A 103 1.46 -4.20 -1.31
CA ASP A 103 2.54 -4.90 -1.99
C ASP A 103 3.58 -3.93 -2.56
N ASP A 104 4.70 -4.48 -3.05
CA ASP A 104 5.85 -3.75 -3.57
C ASP A 104 5.46 -2.81 -4.73
N HIS A 105 6.19 -1.70 -4.83
CA HIS A 105 6.08 -0.74 -5.93
C HIS A 105 4.73 -0.02 -6.06
N ALA A 106 3.84 -0.13 -5.08
CA ALA A 106 2.58 0.60 -5.09
C ALA A 106 2.79 2.11 -4.91
N THR A 107 1.97 2.90 -5.59
CA THR A 107 1.95 4.36 -5.45
C THR A 107 0.53 4.80 -5.07
N LEU A 108 0.37 5.32 -3.89
CA LEU A 108 -0.87 5.93 -3.41
C LEU A 108 -0.66 7.45 -3.36
N SER A 109 -1.35 8.19 -4.22
CA SER A 109 -1.20 9.65 -4.29
C SER A 109 -1.75 10.34 -3.03
N ALA A 110 -1.66 11.66 -2.98
CA ALA A 110 -2.06 12.42 -1.80
C ALA A 110 -3.52 12.19 -1.39
N CYS A 111 -3.78 12.18 -0.09
CA CYS A 111 -5.12 12.07 0.50
C CYS A 111 -5.88 10.78 0.12
N VAL A 112 -5.17 9.70 -0.17
CA VAL A 112 -5.79 8.38 -0.35
C VAL A 112 -6.15 7.80 1.02
N LEU A 113 -7.37 7.30 1.15
CA LEU A 113 -7.86 6.63 2.34
C LEU A 113 -8.07 5.14 2.05
N VAL A 114 -7.39 4.27 2.77
CA VAL A 114 -7.51 2.82 2.62
C VAL A 114 -8.21 2.24 3.84
N HIS A 115 -9.35 1.59 3.61
CA HIS A 115 -10.15 0.95 4.66
C HIS A 115 -9.39 -0.25 5.24
N GLN A 116 -9.68 -0.56 6.50
CA GLN A 116 -9.09 -1.72 7.20
C GLN A 116 -9.28 -3.03 6.43
N PHE A 117 -8.30 -3.91 6.55
CA PHE A 117 -8.23 -5.24 5.91
C PHE A 117 -8.06 -5.24 4.38
N CYS A 118 -8.04 -4.08 3.72
CA CYS A 118 -7.82 -4.04 2.27
C CYS A 118 -6.41 -4.46 1.90
N HIS A 119 -6.28 -5.14 0.75
CA HIS A 119 -5.02 -5.48 0.12
C HIS A 119 -4.84 -4.65 -1.17
N ILE A 120 -3.75 -3.90 -1.24
CA ILE A 120 -3.35 -3.11 -2.40
C ILE A 120 -2.23 -3.83 -3.11
N GLY A 121 -2.51 -4.34 -4.30
CA GLY A 121 -1.56 -5.10 -5.10
C GLY A 121 -0.35 -4.29 -5.57
N GLY A 122 0.67 -5.00 -6.00
CA GLY A 122 1.92 -4.39 -6.47
C GLY A 122 1.75 -3.57 -7.74
N TYR A 123 2.62 -2.57 -7.92
CA TYR A 123 2.65 -1.67 -9.08
C TYR A 123 1.36 -0.86 -9.31
N VAL A 124 0.46 -0.84 -8.35
CA VAL A 124 -0.79 -0.06 -8.38
C VAL A 124 -0.49 1.43 -8.38
N MET A 125 -1.32 2.21 -9.05
CA MET A 125 -1.39 3.66 -8.95
C MET A 125 -2.77 4.09 -8.50
N VAL A 126 -2.91 4.61 -7.29
CA VAL A 126 -4.16 5.17 -6.77
C VAL A 126 -4.14 6.68 -6.90
N GLN A 127 -5.13 7.23 -7.58
CA GLN A 127 -5.31 8.68 -7.76
C GLN A 127 -5.57 9.38 -6.41
N GLY A 128 -5.08 10.60 -6.27
CA GLY A 128 -5.29 11.41 -5.07
C GLY A 128 -6.77 11.63 -4.73
N GLY A 129 -7.05 11.74 -3.44
CA GLY A 129 -8.41 11.92 -2.92
C GLY A 129 -9.32 10.69 -3.04
N SER A 130 -8.76 9.52 -3.33
CA SER A 130 -9.54 8.28 -3.50
C SER A 130 -9.81 7.57 -2.19
N GLY A 131 -10.99 6.91 -2.09
CA GLY A 131 -11.36 6.04 -0.97
C GLY A 131 -11.38 4.57 -1.40
N CYS A 132 -10.42 3.78 -0.90
CA CYS A 132 -10.29 2.35 -1.18
C CYS A 132 -10.98 1.56 -0.08
N SER A 133 -12.14 0.98 -0.36
CA SER A 133 -12.93 0.14 0.55
C SER A 133 -12.93 -1.33 0.16
N LYS A 134 -12.15 -1.71 -0.85
CA LYS A 134 -11.99 -3.07 -1.37
C LYS A 134 -10.55 -3.28 -1.80
N ASP A 135 -10.16 -4.55 -1.98
CA ASP A 135 -8.88 -4.93 -2.53
C ASP A 135 -8.68 -4.35 -3.93
N ILE A 136 -7.45 -3.97 -4.22
CA ILE A 136 -7.04 -3.46 -5.53
C ILE A 136 -6.03 -4.44 -6.11
N PRO A 137 -6.34 -5.10 -7.24
CA PRO A 137 -5.42 -6.05 -7.84
C PRO A 137 -4.18 -5.36 -8.42
N PRO A 138 -3.06 -6.09 -8.65
CA PRO A 138 -1.79 -5.52 -9.08
C PRO A 138 -1.88 -4.82 -10.45
N TYR A 139 -0.93 -3.94 -10.73
CA TYR A 139 -0.74 -3.22 -12.00
C TYR A 139 -1.85 -2.24 -12.40
N VAL A 140 -2.93 -2.12 -11.65
CA VAL A 140 -4.03 -1.22 -12.04
C VAL A 140 -3.76 0.24 -11.68
N MET A 141 -4.33 1.11 -12.48
CA MET A 141 -4.60 2.50 -12.14
C MET A 141 -6.06 2.63 -11.72
N CYS A 142 -6.30 3.20 -10.56
CA CYS A 142 -7.65 3.39 -10.01
C CYS A 142 -7.79 4.75 -9.32
N GLY A 143 -9.02 5.16 -9.12
CA GLY A 143 -9.31 6.46 -8.48
C GLY A 143 -10.79 6.61 -8.14
N ARG A 144 -11.18 7.79 -7.65
CA ARG A 144 -12.53 8.18 -7.24
C ARG A 144 -12.91 7.71 -5.81
N HIS A 145 -14.11 8.05 -5.42
CA HIS A 145 -14.71 7.62 -4.15
C HIS A 145 -16.18 7.22 -4.41
N PRO A 146 -16.55 5.93 -4.33
CA PRO A 146 -15.68 4.77 -4.12
C PRO A 146 -14.70 4.54 -5.26
N VAL A 147 -13.58 3.86 -4.95
CA VAL A 147 -12.53 3.58 -5.93
C VAL A 147 -13.05 2.76 -7.11
N ALA A 148 -12.64 3.13 -8.32
CA ALA A 148 -13.00 2.46 -9.57
C ALA A 148 -11.75 2.20 -10.43
N TYR A 149 -11.79 1.12 -11.21
CA TYR A 149 -10.78 0.79 -12.20
C TYR A 149 -10.74 1.86 -13.31
N MET A 150 -9.53 2.32 -13.68
CA MET A 150 -9.29 3.35 -14.69
C MET A 150 -8.33 2.88 -15.80
N GLY A 151 -7.84 1.65 -15.70
CA GLY A 151 -6.87 1.08 -16.63
C GLY A 151 -5.71 0.43 -15.89
N ILE A 152 -4.63 0.12 -16.61
CA ILE A 152 -3.38 -0.39 -16.02
C ILE A 152 -2.33 0.70 -15.89
N ASN A 153 -1.39 0.53 -14.97
CA ASN A 153 -0.30 1.49 -14.70
C ASN A 153 0.83 1.35 -15.74
N LEU A 154 0.53 1.67 -17.00
CA LEU A 154 1.45 1.58 -18.14
C LEU A 154 2.78 2.30 -17.90
N VAL A 155 2.72 3.47 -17.26
CA VAL A 155 3.92 4.30 -17.03
C VAL A 155 4.89 3.56 -16.13
N ARG A 156 4.41 2.97 -15.03
CA ARG A 156 5.25 2.22 -14.10
C ARG A 156 5.79 0.96 -14.76
N MET A 157 4.94 0.18 -15.42
CA MET A 157 5.36 -1.06 -16.07
C MET A 157 6.47 -0.81 -17.09
N ARG A 158 6.36 0.24 -17.92
CA ARG A 158 7.42 0.61 -18.87
C ARG A 158 8.72 1.03 -18.19
N ARG A 159 8.65 1.76 -17.08
CA ARG A 159 9.84 2.18 -16.31
C ARG A 159 10.56 1.00 -15.67
N GLU A 160 9.84 -0.05 -15.31
CA GLU A 160 10.39 -1.29 -14.76
C GLU A 160 10.87 -2.27 -15.85
N GLY A 161 10.76 -1.90 -17.13
CA GLY A 161 11.28 -2.68 -18.24
C GLY A 161 10.41 -3.86 -18.68
N TYR A 162 9.12 -3.86 -18.32
CA TYR A 162 8.19 -4.89 -18.81
C TYR A 162 8.10 -4.84 -20.33
N SER A 163 8.12 -6.02 -20.99
CA SER A 163 7.98 -6.10 -22.44
C SER A 163 6.59 -5.62 -22.89
N LYS A 164 6.50 -5.20 -24.14
CA LYS A 164 5.23 -4.75 -24.72
C LYS A 164 4.21 -5.89 -24.70
N GLU A 165 4.63 -7.09 -25.03
CA GLU A 165 3.79 -8.30 -25.10
C GLU A 165 3.17 -8.59 -23.73
N LEU A 166 3.96 -8.55 -22.66
CA LEU A 166 3.48 -8.76 -21.30
C LEU A 166 2.51 -7.63 -20.85
N ILE A 167 2.83 -6.39 -21.18
CA ILE A 167 1.93 -5.25 -20.91
C ILE A 167 0.59 -5.44 -21.62
N ASP A 168 0.61 -5.83 -22.88
CA ASP A 168 -0.60 -6.05 -23.70
C ASP A 168 -1.41 -7.23 -23.14
N ALA A 169 -0.76 -8.32 -22.72
CA ALA A 169 -1.41 -9.47 -22.08
C ALA A 169 -2.14 -9.07 -20.79
N ILE A 170 -1.45 -8.36 -19.88
CA ILE A 170 -2.03 -7.86 -18.63
C ILE A 170 -3.20 -6.89 -18.93
N HIS A 171 -3.04 -6.00 -19.89
CA HIS A 171 -4.10 -5.07 -20.28
C HIS A 171 -5.34 -5.80 -20.79
N ASN A 172 -5.16 -6.80 -21.65
CA ASN A 172 -6.27 -7.60 -22.20
C ASN A 172 -6.98 -8.39 -21.10
N ALA A 173 -6.23 -8.98 -20.16
CA ALA A 173 -6.81 -9.66 -19.00
C ALA A 173 -7.71 -8.71 -18.19
N TYR A 174 -7.23 -7.51 -17.86
CA TYR A 174 -8.04 -6.53 -17.14
C TYR A 174 -9.23 -5.99 -17.93
N ARG A 175 -9.13 -5.86 -19.26
CA ARG A 175 -10.27 -5.53 -20.10
C ARG A 175 -11.33 -6.63 -20.04
N MET A 176 -10.93 -7.89 -20.05
CA MET A 176 -11.86 -9.00 -19.88
C MET A 176 -12.56 -8.96 -18.51
N ILE A 177 -11.83 -8.69 -17.43
CA ILE A 177 -12.40 -8.64 -16.07
C ILE A 177 -13.37 -7.47 -15.90
N TYR A 178 -13.02 -6.27 -16.39
CA TYR A 178 -13.75 -5.04 -16.05
C TYR A 178 -14.59 -4.43 -17.18
N GLN A 179 -14.43 -4.87 -18.44
CA GLN A 179 -15.05 -4.24 -19.59
C GLN A 179 -15.81 -5.20 -20.52
N SER A 180 -15.82 -6.50 -20.24
CA SER A 180 -16.52 -7.51 -21.06
C SER A 180 -18.02 -7.61 -20.79
N GLY A 181 -18.52 -7.02 -19.69
CA GLY A 181 -19.89 -7.21 -19.22
C GLY A 181 -20.13 -8.52 -18.44
N MET A 182 -19.14 -9.40 -18.36
CA MET A 182 -19.18 -10.61 -17.53
C MET A 182 -19.04 -10.25 -16.04
N ASN A 183 -19.56 -11.10 -15.15
CA ASN A 183 -19.18 -11.00 -13.76
C ASN A 183 -17.72 -11.47 -13.57
N VAL A 184 -17.07 -11.07 -12.47
CA VAL A 184 -15.64 -11.31 -12.23
C VAL A 184 -15.30 -12.81 -12.26
N SER A 185 -16.15 -13.67 -11.70
CA SER A 185 -15.90 -15.12 -11.68
C SER A 185 -15.93 -15.73 -13.09
N MET A 186 -16.88 -15.33 -13.91
CA MET A 186 -16.96 -15.77 -15.31
C MET A 186 -15.75 -15.26 -16.12
N ALA A 187 -15.34 -14.01 -15.92
CA ALA A 187 -14.19 -13.45 -16.59
C ALA A 187 -12.89 -14.18 -16.21
N ILE A 188 -12.71 -14.52 -14.93
CA ILE A 188 -11.56 -15.30 -14.45
C ILE A 188 -11.57 -16.72 -15.06
N SER A 189 -12.73 -17.38 -15.13
CA SER A 189 -12.82 -18.70 -15.77
C SER A 189 -12.45 -18.63 -17.26
N ALA A 190 -12.98 -17.65 -17.98
CA ALA A 190 -12.64 -17.44 -19.39
C ALA A 190 -11.15 -17.11 -19.60
N LEU A 191 -10.53 -16.35 -18.68
CA LEU A 191 -9.08 -16.09 -18.72
C LEU A 191 -8.26 -17.37 -18.54
N LYS A 192 -8.66 -18.25 -17.64
CA LYS A 192 -7.95 -19.54 -17.41
C LYS A 192 -8.03 -20.49 -18.60
N GLU A 193 -9.06 -20.35 -19.43
CA GLU A 193 -9.24 -21.14 -20.67
C GLU A 193 -8.59 -20.47 -21.88
N SER A 194 -8.11 -19.23 -21.75
CA SER A 194 -7.49 -18.48 -22.84
C SER A 194 -5.98 -18.69 -22.86
N GLU A 195 -5.37 -18.60 -24.04
CA GLU A 195 -3.90 -18.64 -24.25
C GLU A 195 -3.16 -17.42 -23.63
N LEU A 196 -3.87 -16.52 -22.95
CA LEU A 196 -3.29 -15.32 -22.31
C LEU A 196 -2.53 -15.62 -21.00
N ILE A 197 -2.55 -16.87 -20.54
CA ILE A 197 -1.93 -17.27 -19.24
C ILE A 197 -0.74 -18.23 -19.46
N GLU A 198 -0.38 -18.54 -20.69
CA GLU A 198 0.88 -19.20 -21.04
C GLU A 198 1.99 -18.14 -21.19
#